data_5256dc98d3cb560f1ade4c9e1b0bc4e3
#
_entry.id   5256dc98d3cb560f1ade4c9e1b0bc4e3
#
_cell.length_a   1.000
_cell.length_b   1.000
_cell.length_c   1.000
_cell.angle_alpha   90.00
_cell.angle_beta   90.00
_cell.angle_gamma   90.00
#
_symmetry.space_group_name_H-M   'P 1'
#
loop_
_entity.id
_entity.type
_entity.pdbx_description
1 polymer ?
#
loop_
_entity_poly.entity_id
_entity_poly.type
_entity_poly.pdbx_seq_one_letter_code
_entity_poly.pdbx_strand_id
1 'polypeptide(L)'
;MYVTKIEPVTKTKYKVFIDGQFAFALYKGELSRYHIAEESVIGDDIYDSLRLIVVKRAKLRAMHLLTDMDRTESQLRTKLKQGLYPDDIIEQAMAYVKSFGYV
;
A
#
# COMPACT_ATOMS: atom_id res chain seq x y z
N MET A 1 7.27 16.78 1.47
CA MET A 1 5.85 16.39 1.57
C MET A 1 5.39 16.48 3.01
N TYR A 2 4.17 16.88 3.22
CA TYR A 2 3.65 17.10 4.57
C TYR A 2 2.68 15.98 4.97
N VAL A 3 2.95 15.31 6.09
CA VAL A 3 2.06 14.29 6.65
C VAL A 3 0.93 14.99 7.40
N THR A 4 -0.26 15.00 6.81
CA THR A 4 -1.39 15.73 7.37
C THR A 4 -2.16 14.93 8.42
N LYS A 5 -2.19 13.61 8.28
CA LYS A 5 -2.94 12.76 9.21
C LYS A 5 -2.42 11.34 9.20
N ILE A 6 -2.44 10.70 10.36
CA ILE A 6 -2.22 9.25 10.53
C ILE A 6 -3.43 8.70 11.26
N GLU A 7 -4.20 7.85 10.58
CA GLU A 7 -5.47 7.33 11.08
C GLU A 7 -5.38 5.83 11.36
N PRO A 8 -5.63 5.39 12.59
CA PRO A 8 -5.57 3.96 12.89
C PRO A 8 -6.69 3.19 12.19
N VAL A 9 -6.33 2.04 11.63
CA VAL A 9 -7.28 1.08 11.05
C VAL A 9 -7.41 -0.11 11.99
N THR A 10 -6.28 -0.62 12.47
CA THR A 10 -6.19 -1.66 13.48
C THR A 10 -5.14 -1.22 14.52
N LYS A 11 -4.85 -2.07 15.49
CA LYS A 11 -3.80 -1.78 16.47
C LYS A 11 -2.41 -1.64 15.84
N THR A 12 -2.21 -2.21 14.65
CA THR A 12 -0.90 -2.28 14.01
C THR A 12 -0.85 -1.62 12.65
N LYS A 13 -1.98 -1.22 12.08
CA LYS A 13 -2.05 -0.68 10.73
C LYS A 13 -2.69 0.70 10.72
N TYR A 14 -2.09 1.63 9.97
CA TYR A 14 -2.48 3.03 9.95
C TYR A 14 -2.54 3.56 8.52
N LYS A 15 -3.56 4.36 8.23
CA LYS A 15 -3.63 5.13 6.98
C LYS A 15 -2.79 6.38 7.12
N VAL A 16 -1.96 6.66 6.13
CA VAL A 16 -1.14 7.87 6.08
C VAL A 16 -1.68 8.80 5.01
N PHE A 17 -1.97 10.03 5.41
CA PHE A 17 -2.44 11.08 4.50
C PHE A 17 -1.30 12.09 4.29
N ILE A 18 -1.03 12.41 3.05
CA ILE A 18 0.02 13.35 2.66
C ILE A 18 -0.62 14.46 1.84
N ASP A 19 -0.37 15.70 2.25
CA ASP A 19 -0.95 16.90 1.62
C ASP A 19 -2.48 16.77 1.47
N GLY A 20 -3.13 16.26 2.50
CA GLY A 20 -4.58 16.12 2.59
C GLY A 20 -5.18 14.94 1.84
N GLN A 21 -4.37 14.10 1.22
CA GLN A 21 -4.84 12.95 0.44
C GLN A 21 -4.30 11.63 0.99
N PHE A 22 -5.11 10.58 0.89
CA PHE A 22 -4.66 9.25 1.25
C PHE A 22 -3.50 8.82 0.36
N ALA A 23 -2.37 8.47 0.98
CA ALA A 23 -1.17 8.04 0.26
C ALA A 23 -1.01 6.52 0.28
N PHE A 24 -1.01 5.93 1.47
CA PHE A 24 -0.85 4.50 1.65
C PHE A 24 -1.14 4.12 3.11
N ALA A 25 -1.23 2.82 3.38
CA ALA A 25 -1.31 2.32 4.75
C ALA A 25 0.04 1.71 5.12
N LEU A 26 0.48 2.00 6.34
CA LEU A 26 1.74 1.49 6.89
C LEU A 26 1.48 0.77 8.20
N TYR A 27 2.38 -0.12 8.57
CA TYR A 27 2.37 -0.77 9.87
C TYR A 27 3.07 0.10 10.91
N LYS A 28 2.70 -0.10 12.17
CA LYS A 28 3.25 0.67 13.29
C LYS A 28 4.77 0.69 13.31
N GLY A 29 5.41 -0.46 13.06
CA GLY A 29 6.86 -0.55 13.01
C GLY A 29 7.49 0.26 11.89
N GLU A 30 6.79 0.43 10.78
CA GLU A 30 7.25 1.24 9.65
C GLU A 30 7.17 2.73 9.99
N LEU A 31 6.10 3.15 10.66
CA LEU A 31 5.99 4.53 11.14
C LEU A 31 7.16 4.89 12.05
N SER A 32 7.51 3.99 12.98
CA SER A 32 8.64 4.18 13.88
C SER A 32 9.98 4.20 13.15
N ARG A 33 10.19 3.25 12.26
CA ARG A 33 11.46 3.09 11.54
C ARG A 33 11.79 4.30 10.69
N TYR A 34 10.79 4.87 10.01
CA TYR A 34 10.97 6.00 9.10
C TYR A 34 10.63 7.33 9.74
N HIS A 35 10.32 7.34 11.05
CA HIS A 35 10.00 8.56 11.81
C HIS A 35 8.83 9.33 11.19
N ILE A 36 7.78 8.61 10.81
CA ILE A 36 6.58 9.19 10.22
C ILE A 36 5.62 9.60 11.34
N ALA A 37 5.29 10.88 11.40
CA ALA A 37 4.40 11.44 12.41
C ALA A 37 3.46 12.47 11.78
N GLU A 38 2.29 12.66 12.39
CA GLU A 38 1.37 13.72 11.96
C GLU A 38 2.03 15.09 12.06
N GLU A 39 1.65 15.98 11.16
CA GLU A 39 2.12 17.37 11.14
C GLU A 39 3.64 17.46 11.00
N SER A 40 4.23 16.52 10.27
CA SER A 40 5.67 16.53 9.99
C SER A 40 5.93 16.49 8.49
N VAL A 41 7.13 16.89 8.12
CA VAL A 41 7.59 16.87 6.73
C VAL A 41 8.42 15.62 6.51
N ILE A 42 8.20 14.93 5.39
CA ILE A 42 9.07 13.84 4.95
C ILE A 42 9.71 14.22 3.61
N GLY A 43 10.96 13.82 3.42
CA GLY A 43 11.67 14.04 2.17
C GLY A 43 11.17 13.13 1.06
N ASP A 44 11.45 13.51 -0.18
CA ASP A 44 11.05 12.74 -1.35
C ASP A 44 11.69 11.35 -1.37
N ASP A 45 12.93 11.23 -0.89
CA ASP A 45 13.64 9.95 -0.79
C ASP A 45 12.95 8.98 0.15
N ILE A 46 12.47 9.45 1.30
CA ILE A 46 11.71 8.64 2.25
C ILE A 46 10.36 8.23 1.64
N TYR A 47 9.67 9.18 1.03
CA TYR A 47 8.40 8.90 0.36
C TYR A 47 8.57 7.82 -0.72
N ASP A 48 9.59 7.95 -1.57
CA ASP A 48 9.85 6.97 -2.63
C ASP A 48 10.17 5.59 -2.05
N SER A 49 10.95 5.54 -0.97
CA SER A 49 11.26 4.28 -0.28
C SER A 49 10.00 3.61 0.28
N LEU A 50 9.12 4.41 0.88
CA LEU A 50 7.84 3.88 1.41
C LEU A 50 6.95 3.37 0.29
N ARG A 51 6.88 4.07 -0.84
CA ARG A 51 6.12 3.63 -1.99
C ARG A 51 6.62 2.28 -2.51
N LEU A 52 7.93 2.10 -2.62
CA LEU A 52 8.52 0.84 -3.06
C LEU A 52 8.15 -0.31 -2.13
N ILE A 53 8.18 -0.09 -0.83
CA ILE A 53 7.78 -1.09 0.17
C ILE A 53 6.30 -1.48 -0.02
N VAL A 54 5.44 -0.50 -0.21
CA VAL A 54 3.99 -0.75 -0.37
C VAL A 54 3.70 -1.45 -1.69
N VAL A 55 4.37 -1.07 -2.78
CA VAL A 55 4.26 -1.74 -4.08
C VAL A 55 4.66 -3.20 -3.96
N LYS A 56 5.79 -3.49 -3.33
CA LYS A 56 6.26 -4.86 -3.12
C LYS A 56 5.27 -5.67 -2.30
N ARG A 57 4.72 -5.08 -1.26
CA ARG A 57 3.69 -5.71 -0.43
C ARG A 57 2.44 -6.04 -1.23
N ALA A 58 1.98 -5.11 -2.08
CA ALA A 58 0.81 -5.32 -2.91
C ALA A 58 1.03 -6.46 -3.91
N LYS A 59 2.19 -6.53 -4.53
CA LYS A 59 2.56 -7.62 -5.44
C LYS A 59 2.55 -8.97 -4.75
N LEU A 60 3.15 -9.05 -3.57
CA LEU A 60 3.15 -10.30 -2.77
C LEU A 60 1.74 -10.68 -2.36
N ARG A 61 0.93 -9.72 -1.94
CA ARG A 61 -0.46 -9.98 -1.56
C ARG A 61 -1.27 -10.50 -2.73
N ALA A 62 -1.11 -9.91 -3.91
CA ALA A 62 -1.79 -10.37 -5.13
C ALA A 62 -1.42 -11.81 -5.47
N MET A 63 -0.13 -12.15 -5.38
CA MET A 63 0.33 -13.51 -5.63
C MET A 63 -0.25 -14.50 -4.62
N HIS A 64 -0.27 -14.15 -3.34
CA HIS A 64 -0.87 -14.99 -2.30
C HIS A 64 -2.37 -15.23 -2.55
N LEU A 65 -3.10 -14.19 -2.93
CA LEU A 65 -4.53 -14.31 -3.21
C LEU A 65 -4.79 -15.24 -4.39
N LEU A 66 -3.95 -15.23 -5.42
CA LEU A 66 -4.07 -16.10 -6.58
C LEU A 66 -3.61 -17.53 -6.30
N THR A 67 -2.64 -17.71 -5.41
CA THR A 67 -2.19 -19.03 -4.96
C THR A 67 -3.27 -19.72 -4.16
N ASP A 68 -4.01 -18.95 -3.38
CA ASP A 68 -5.06 -19.46 -2.50
C ASP A 68 -6.27 -19.97 -3.30
N MET A 69 -6.69 -19.21 -4.32
CA MET A 69 -7.76 -19.61 -5.22
C MET A 69 -7.74 -18.75 -6.49
N ASP A 70 -8.33 -19.27 -7.57
CA ASP A 70 -8.51 -18.53 -8.81
C ASP A 70 -9.43 -17.33 -8.56
N ARG A 71 -9.06 -16.19 -9.15
CA ARG A 71 -9.83 -14.95 -9.04
C ARG A 71 -9.85 -14.23 -10.38
N THR A 72 -10.94 -13.53 -10.65
CA THR A 72 -10.99 -12.60 -11.78
C THR A 72 -10.20 -11.34 -11.46
N GLU A 73 -9.89 -10.56 -12.49
CA GLU A 73 -9.24 -9.25 -12.29
C GLU A 73 -10.04 -8.37 -11.34
N SER A 74 -11.37 -8.32 -11.52
CA SER A 74 -12.26 -7.52 -10.67
C SER A 74 -12.21 -7.96 -9.21
N GLN A 75 -12.24 -9.27 -8.97
CA GLN A 75 -12.15 -9.82 -7.61
C GLN A 75 -10.82 -9.50 -6.97
N LEU A 76 -9.72 -9.61 -7.72
CA LEU A 76 -8.39 -9.32 -7.21
C LEU A 76 -8.24 -7.83 -6.86
N ARG A 77 -8.72 -6.93 -7.73
CA ARG A 77 -8.72 -5.50 -7.44
C ARG A 77 -9.49 -5.17 -6.18
N THR A 78 -10.68 -5.76 -6.03
CA THR A 78 -11.51 -5.56 -4.85
C THR A 78 -10.77 -5.98 -3.57
N LYS A 79 -10.11 -7.14 -3.60
CA LYS A 79 -9.33 -7.63 -2.45
C LYS A 79 -8.16 -6.69 -2.12
N LEU A 80 -7.45 -6.21 -3.12
CA LEU A 80 -6.35 -5.27 -2.90
C LEU A 80 -6.86 -3.94 -2.37
N LYS A 81 -8.00 -3.47 -2.84
CA LYS A 81 -8.63 -2.24 -2.33
C LYS A 81 -9.05 -2.40 -0.85
N GLN A 82 -9.58 -3.55 -0.49
CA GLN A 82 -9.88 -3.88 0.91
C GLN A 82 -8.63 -3.89 1.79
N GLY A 83 -7.48 -4.19 1.20
CA GLY A 83 -6.17 -4.12 1.86
C GLY A 83 -5.61 -2.70 1.97
N LEU A 84 -6.36 -1.69 1.52
CA LEU A 84 -5.99 -0.27 1.60
C LEU A 84 -4.80 0.11 0.72
N TYR A 85 -4.62 -0.58 -0.40
CA TYR A 85 -3.62 -0.18 -1.39
C TYR A 85 -4.17 0.94 -2.27
N PRO A 86 -3.36 1.98 -2.57
CA PRO A 86 -3.77 3.02 -3.52
C PRO A 86 -4.02 2.44 -4.92
N ASP A 87 -4.89 3.10 -5.68
CA ASP A 87 -5.30 2.61 -7.00
C ASP A 87 -4.12 2.41 -7.96
N ASP A 88 -3.16 3.33 -7.99
CA ASP A 88 -1.99 3.20 -8.86
C ASP A 88 -1.10 2.01 -8.46
N ILE A 89 -0.99 1.74 -7.17
CA ILE A 89 -0.25 0.58 -6.66
C ILE A 89 -0.99 -0.71 -6.98
N ILE A 90 -2.32 -0.70 -6.89
CA ILE A 90 -3.14 -1.84 -7.30
C ILE A 90 -2.87 -2.18 -8.78
N GLU A 91 -2.83 -1.18 -9.66
CA GLU A 91 -2.57 -1.43 -11.07
C GLU A 91 -1.15 -1.95 -11.32
N GLN A 92 -0.17 -1.53 -10.54
CA GLN A 92 1.18 -2.10 -10.60
C GLN A 92 1.19 -3.57 -10.18
N ALA A 93 0.46 -3.92 -9.13
CA ALA A 93 0.32 -5.30 -8.70
C ALA A 93 -0.42 -6.16 -9.73
N MET A 94 -1.47 -5.60 -10.36
CA MET A 94 -2.21 -6.28 -11.43
C MET A 94 -1.31 -6.56 -12.64
N ALA A 95 -0.53 -5.58 -13.07
CA ALA A 95 0.42 -5.75 -14.17
C ALA A 95 1.45 -6.83 -13.84
N TYR A 96 1.92 -6.86 -12.60
CA TYR A 96 2.88 -7.85 -12.14
C TYR A 96 2.34 -9.28 -12.28
N VAL A 97 1.14 -9.54 -11.74
CA VAL A 97 0.56 -10.90 -11.80
C VAL A 97 0.17 -11.29 -13.22
N LYS A 98 -0.27 -10.34 -14.05
CA LYS A 98 -0.57 -10.58 -15.46
C LYS A 98 0.68 -10.97 -16.25
N SER A 99 1.84 -10.43 -15.89
CA SER A 99 3.10 -10.76 -16.55
C SER A 99 3.46 -12.23 -16.41
N PHE A 100 2.92 -12.91 -15.41
CA PHE A 100 3.09 -14.34 -15.17
C PHE A 100 1.93 -15.17 -15.75
N GLY A 101 0.94 -14.55 -16.34
CA GLY A 101 -0.22 -15.24 -16.91
C GLY A 101 -1.24 -15.74 -15.88
N TYR A 102 -1.25 -15.19 -14.69
CA TYR A 102 -2.14 -15.64 -13.61
C TYR A 102 -3.54 -15.02 -13.64
N VAL A 103 -3.73 -14.00 -14.46
CA VAL A 103 -5.04 -13.34 -14.57
C VAL A 103 -5.36 -13.07 -16.03
#